data_72a92e7c974ef23806d990be0269a2c2
#
_entry.id   72a92e7c974ef23806d990be0269a2c2
#
_cell.length_a   1.000
_cell.length_b   1.000
_cell.length_c   1.000
_cell.angle_alpha   90.00
_cell.angle_beta   90.00
_cell.angle_gamma   90.00
#
_symmetry.space_group_name_H-M   'P 1'
#
loop_
_entity.id
_entity.type
_entity.pdbx_description
1 polymer ?
#
loop_
_entity_poly.entity_id
_entity_poly.type
_entity_poly.pdbx_seq_one_letter_code
_entity_poly.pdbx_strand_id
1 'polypeptide(L)'
;MKVRPRKGRGDAGFSVLEVLVAFIIVALVVTALFRLFGGALGNASAADEWTRALLVAQSRLELAAATQPLRETTDAGSDADGRVTWRSAVVAYVPPDANPDLERASESMPTRLYRVTVDVSFPGDNGKDRSLSLSTVKLGQRNAP
;
A
#
# COMPACT_ATOMS: atom_id res chain seq x y z
N MET A 1 -69.59 39.02 32.08
CA MET A 1 -68.59 37.97 31.89
C MET A 1 -68.38 37.85 30.39
N LYS A 2 -67.24 38.41 29.87
CA LYS A 2 -67.00 38.52 28.41
C LYS A 2 -66.02 37.40 28.01
N VAL A 3 -66.50 36.35 27.32
CA VAL A 3 -65.72 35.25 26.82
C VAL A 3 -64.97 35.73 25.55
N ARG A 4 -63.61 35.73 25.58
CA ARG A 4 -62.79 36.04 24.42
C ARG A 4 -62.69 34.80 23.53
N PRO A 5 -62.93 34.87 22.21
CA PRO A 5 -62.74 33.77 21.31
C PRO A 5 -61.26 33.47 21.15
N ARG A 6 -60.86 32.19 21.30
CA ARG A 6 -59.55 31.67 20.99
C ARG A 6 -59.36 31.78 19.48
N LYS A 7 -58.37 32.56 19.07
CA LYS A 7 -57.89 32.65 17.69
C LYS A 7 -57.32 31.29 17.29
N GLY A 8 -58.04 30.58 16.44
CA GLY A 8 -57.58 29.31 15.87
C GLY A 8 -56.25 29.53 15.15
N ARG A 9 -55.22 28.73 15.49
CA ARG A 9 -54.02 28.61 14.69
C ARG A 9 -54.47 27.98 13.39
N GLY A 10 -54.40 28.71 12.29
CA GLY A 10 -54.58 28.18 10.96
C GLY A 10 -53.51 27.11 10.73
N ASP A 11 -53.93 25.88 10.36
CA ASP A 11 -53.07 24.83 9.87
C ASP A 11 -52.47 25.35 8.56
N ALA A 12 -51.20 25.81 8.62
CA ALA A 12 -50.41 26.15 7.45
C ALA A 12 -50.06 24.86 6.73
N GLY A 13 -50.82 24.48 5.71
CA GLY A 13 -50.51 23.37 4.85
C GLY A 13 -49.19 23.63 4.11
N PHE A 14 -48.37 22.59 3.92
CA PHE A 14 -47.13 22.66 3.14
C PHE A 14 -47.41 23.12 1.71
N SER A 15 -46.65 24.08 1.23
CA SER A 15 -46.69 24.52 -0.17
C SER A 15 -46.02 23.46 -1.06
N VAL A 16 -46.59 23.21 -2.25
CA VAL A 16 -46.00 22.35 -3.26
C VAL A 16 -44.55 22.76 -3.59
N LEU A 17 -44.30 24.06 -3.58
CA LEU A 17 -42.96 24.63 -3.78
C LEU A 17 -41.97 24.21 -2.67
N GLU A 18 -42.43 24.20 -1.42
CA GLU A 18 -41.61 23.81 -0.28
C GLU A 18 -41.21 22.31 -0.33
N VAL A 19 -42.16 21.46 -0.72
CA VAL A 19 -41.90 20.03 -0.96
C VAL A 19 -40.90 19.83 -2.10
N LEU A 20 -41.02 20.57 -3.20
CA LEU A 20 -40.10 20.52 -4.34
C LEU A 20 -38.69 20.95 -3.94
N VAL A 21 -38.55 22.05 -3.22
CA VAL A 21 -37.25 22.54 -2.72
C VAL A 21 -36.62 21.53 -1.75
N ALA A 22 -37.41 20.96 -0.83
CA ALA A 22 -36.94 19.93 0.09
C ALA A 22 -36.43 18.69 -0.69
N PHE A 23 -37.12 18.28 -1.76
CA PHE A 23 -36.71 17.14 -2.59
C PHE A 23 -35.39 17.41 -3.33
N ILE A 24 -35.21 18.63 -3.84
CA ILE A 24 -33.95 19.03 -4.48
C ILE A 24 -32.79 18.97 -3.49
N ILE A 25 -32.98 19.50 -2.27
CA ILE A 25 -31.95 19.48 -1.22
C ILE A 25 -31.59 18.02 -0.86
N VAL A 26 -32.58 17.17 -0.65
CA VAL A 26 -32.36 15.75 -0.36
C VAL A 26 -31.59 15.07 -1.49
N ALA A 27 -31.96 15.30 -2.75
CA ALA A 27 -31.27 14.73 -3.91
C ALA A 27 -29.80 15.17 -3.99
N LEU A 28 -29.50 16.43 -3.68
CA LEU A 28 -28.12 16.95 -3.64
C LEU A 28 -27.32 16.29 -2.51
N VAL A 29 -27.89 16.19 -1.30
CA VAL A 29 -27.25 15.56 -0.14
C VAL A 29 -26.94 14.09 -0.42
N VAL A 30 -27.92 13.35 -0.95
CA VAL A 30 -27.74 11.92 -1.31
C VAL A 30 -26.65 11.75 -2.35
N THR A 31 -26.65 12.61 -3.38
CA THR A 31 -25.61 12.57 -4.44
C THR A 31 -24.21 12.83 -3.84
N ALA A 32 -24.09 13.80 -2.92
CA ALA A 32 -22.82 14.08 -2.23
C ALA A 32 -22.35 12.90 -1.38
N LEU A 33 -23.25 12.24 -0.67
CA LEU A 33 -22.95 11.04 0.12
C LEU A 33 -22.45 9.90 -0.76
N PHE A 34 -23.11 9.61 -1.90
CA PHE A 34 -22.66 8.57 -2.82
C PHE A 34 -21.25 8.84 -3.38
N ARG A 35 -20.91 10.10 -3.66
CA ARG A 35 -19.55 10.46 -4.09
C ARG A 35 -18.51 10.20 -3.00
N LEU A 36 -18.82 10.51 -1.75
CA LEU A 36 -17.94 10.26 -0.60
C LEU A 36 -17.72 8.76 -0.38
N PHE A 37 -18.79 7.97 -0.42
CA PHE A 37 -18.69 6.51 -0.26
C PHE A 37 -17.91 5.85 -1.41
N GLY A 38 -18.13 6.28 -2.65
CA GLY A 38 -17.38 5.75 -3.81
C GLY A 38 -15.88 5.99 -3.69
N GLY A 39 -15.46 7.17 -3.24
CA GLY A 39 -14.05 7.47 -2.97
C GLY A 39 -13.46 6.64 -1.82
N ALA A 40 -14.22 6.45 -0.73
CA ALA A 40 -13.77 5.67 0.42
C ALA A 40 -13.54 4.18 0.05
N LEU A 41 -14.42 3.59 -0.74
CA LEU A 41 -14.29 2.20 -1.21
C LEU A 41 -13.08 2.03 -2.14
N GLY A 42 -12.81 2.97 -3.04
CA GLY A 42 -11.63 2.95 -3.90
C GLY A 42 -10.33 3.00 -3.09
N ASN A 43 -10.27 3.88 -2.08
CA ASN A 43 -9.11 3.99 -1.20
C ASN A 43 -8.90 2.72 -0.35
N ALA A 44 -9.97 2.08 0.12
CA ALA A 44 -9.89 0.83 0.86
C ALA A 44 -9.33 -0.31 0.00
N SER A 45 -9.78 -0.44 -1.25
CA SER A 45 -9.27 -1.44 -2.20
C SER A 45 -7.78 -1.22 -2.50
N ALA A 46 -7.37 0.03 -2.74
CA ALA A 46 -5.96 0.36 -2.99
C ALA A 46 -5.07 0.06 -1.77
N ALA A 47 -5.57 0.29 -0.55
CA ALA A 47 -4.85 -0.02 0.68
C ALA A 47 -4.69 -1.54 0.88
N ASP A 48 -5.70 -2.34 0.52
CA ASP A 48 -5.64 -3.80 0.60
C ASP A 48 -4.58 -4.36 -0.37
N GLU A 49 -4.56 -3.90 -1.61
CA GLU A 49 -3.56 -4.30 -2.60
C GLU A 49 -2.14 -3.93 -2.18
N TRP A 50 -1.95 -2.74 -1.62
CA TRP A 50 -0.67 -2.31 -1.07
C TRP A 50 -0.22 -3.19 0.10
N THR A 51 -1.13 -3.51 1.01
CA THR A 51 -0.86 -4.37 2.17
C THR A 51 -0.46 -5.78 1.73
N ARG A 52 -1.17 -6.35 0.74
CA ARG A 52 -0.85 -7.66 0.17
C ARG A 52 0.55 -7.65 -0.47
N ALA A 53 0.86 -6.64 -1.28
CA ALA A 53 2.17 -6.49 -1.90
C ALA A 53 3.29 -6.37 -0.86
N LEU A 54 3.06 -5.61 0.23
CA LEU A 54 4.02 -5.47 1.32
C LEU A 54 4.28 -6.79 2.04
N LEU A 55 3.24 -7.57 2.34
CA LEU A 55 3.38 -8.88 2.97
C LEU A 55 4.17 -9.86 2.09
N VAL A 56 3.92 -9.86 0.78
CA VAL A 56 4.72 -10.66 -0.17
C VAL A 56 6.17 -10.21 -0.16
N ALA A 57 6.42 -8.90 -0.24
CA ALA A 57 7.78 -8.35 -0.22
C ALA A 57 8.54 -8.72 1.05
N GLN A 58 7.92 -8.57 2.23
CA GLN A 58 8.53 -8.94 3.51
C GLN A 58 8.82 -10.44 3.59
N SER A 59 7.85 -11.29 3.26
CA SER A 59 8.02 -12.75 3.28
C SER A 59 9.17 -13.20 2.36
N ARG A 60 9.26 -12.63 1.15
CA ARG A 60 10.33 -12.96 0.20
C ARG A 60 11.68 -12.42 0.64
N LEU A 61 11.72 -11.23 1.23
CA LEU A 61 12.94 -10.65 1.78
C LEU A 61 13.49 -11.50 2.93
N GLU A 62 12.62 -11.92 3.85
CA GLU A 62 13.01 -12.78 4.96
C GLU A 62 13.50 -14.15 4.47
N LEU A 63 12.80 -14.77 3.52
CA LEU A 63 13.19 -16.03 2.95
C LEU A 63 14.56 -15.95 2.27
N ALA A 64 14.78 -14.95 1.42
CA ALA A 64 16.05 -14.74 0.73
C ALA A 64 17.19 -14.42 1.71
N ALA A 65 16.90 -13.64 2.76
CA ALA A 65 17.86 -13.28 3.79
C ALA A 65 18.16 -14.41 4.81
N ALA A 66 17.25 -15.38 4.96
CA ALA A 66 17.43 -16.54 5.84
C ALA A 66 18.17 -17.70 5.17
N THR A 67 18.23 -17.73 3.84
CA THR A 67 18.92 -18.79 3.08
C THR A 67 20.41 -18.80 3.40
N GLN A 68 20.91 -19.94 3.84
CA GLN A 68 22.33 -20.12 4.17
C GLN A 68 22.94 -21.26 3.34
N PRO A 69 24.17 -21.09 2.83
CA PRO A 69 24.96 -19.86 2.81
C PRO A 69 24.40 -18.82 1.84
N LEU A 70 24.52 -17.53 2.21
CA LEU A 70 24.15 -16.44 1.29
C LEU A 70 25.06 -16.50 0.05
N ARG A 71 24.42 -16.56 -1.11
CA ARG A 71 25.11 -16.56 -2.42
C ARG A 71 24.48 -15.53 -3.33
N GLU A 72 25.26 -14.97 -4.24
CA GLU A 72 24.73 -14.13 -5.29
C GLU A 72 23.74 -14.93 -6.13
N THR A 73 22.48 -14.50 -6.12
CA THR A 73 21.39 -15.19 -6.81
C THR A 73 20.27 -14.20 -7.14
N THR A 74 19.48 -14.57 -8.11
CA THR A 74 18.24 -13.87 -8.44
C THR A 74 17.15 -14.91 -8.58
N ASP A 75 16.01 -14.62 -7.97
CA ASP A 75 14.81 -15.44 -8.06
C ASP A 75 13.61 -14.57 -8.37
N ALA A 76 12.56 -15.12 -8.97
CA ALA A 76 11.37 -14.39 -9.35
C ALA A 76 10.15 -15.31 -9.35
N GLY A 77 8.99 -14.75 -9.13
CA GLY A 77 7.74 -15.50 -9.15
C GLY A 77 6.52 -14.60 -9.02
N SER A 78 5.39 -15.23 -8.76
CA SER A 78 4.13 -14.55 -8.49
C SER A 78 3.45 -15.14 -7.25
N ASP A 79 2.45 -14.43 -6.73
CA ASP A 79 1.53 -14.96 -5.73
C ASP A 79 0.61 -16.01 -6.37
N ALA A 80 -0.21 -16.68 -5.54
CA ALA A 80 -1.11 -17.74 -5.97
C ALA A 80 -2.13 -17.29 -7.03
N ASP A 81 -2.52 -16.01 -6.99
CA ASP A 81 -3.49 -15.41 -7.91
C ASP A 81 -2.83 -14.80 -9.16
N GLY A 82 -1.50 -14.77 -9.22
CA GLY A 82 -0.73 -14.14 -10.30
C GLY A 82 -0.84 -12.61 -10.37
N ARG A 83 -1.48 -11.99 -9.39
CA ARG A 83 -1.70 -10.54 -9.36
C ARG A 83 -0.50 -9.75 -8.84
N VAL A 84 0.29 -10.37 -7.98
CA VAL A 84 1.50 -9.79 -7.40
C VAL A 84 2.69 -10.57 -7.94
N THR A 85 3.57 -9.90 -8.66
CA THR A 85 4.83 -10.49 -9.13
C THR A 85 5.97 -9.95 -8.29
N TRP A 86 6.99 -10.78 -8.08
CA TRP A 86 8.15 -10.40 -7.28
C TRP A 86 9.45 -10.88 -7.93
N ARG A 87 10.51 -10.13 -7.66
CA ARG A 87 11.90 -10.50 -7.98
C ARG A 87 12.75 -10.24 -6.76
N SER A 88 13.53 -11.23 -6.35
CA SER A 88 14.55 -11.09 -5.31
C SER A 88 15.94 -11.14 -5.91
N ALA A 89 16.86 -10.37 -5.38
CA ALA A 89 18.26 -10.37 -5.77
C ALA A 89 19.13 -10.30 -4.51
N VAL A 90 20.13 -11.20 -4.46
CA VAL A 90 21.18 -11.17 -3.45
C VAL A 90 22.48 -10.85 -4.17
N VAL A 91 23.10 -9.73 -3.83
CA VAL A 91 24.35 -9.28 -4.45
C VAL A 91 25.37 -8.90 -3.38
N ALA A 92 26.64 -9.04 -3.69
CA ALA A 92 27.70 -8.51 -2.85
C ALA A 92 27.53 -7.00 -2.68
N TYR A 93 27.73 -6.52 -1.46
CA TYR A 93 27.52 -5.11 -1.13
C TYR A 93 28.77 -4.48 -0.54
N VAL A 94 29.16 -3.37 -1.13
CA VAL A 94 30.19 -2.48 -0.61
C VAL A 94 29.50 -1.16 -0.22
N PRO A 95 29.61 -0.70 1.02
CA PRO A 95 29.08 0.60 1.43
C PRO A 95 29.71 1.73 0.58
N PRO A 96 28.93 2.74 0.14
CA PRO A 96 29.46 3.82 -0.69
C PRO A 96 30.55 4.66 0.02
N ASP A 97 30.51 4.70 1.35
CA ASP A 97 31.50 5.44 2.17
C ASP A 97 32.57 4.50 2.77
N ALA A 98 32.75 3.30 2.20
CA ALA A 98 33.74 2.36 2.70
C ALA A 98 35.15 2.93 2.53
N ASN A 99 35.97 2.86 3.62
CA ASN A 99 37.38 3.18 3.54
C ASN A 99 38.09 2.14 2.65
N PRO A 100 38.82 2.54 1.61
CA PRO A 100 39.52 1.63 0.69
C PRO A 100 40.49 0.65 1.39
N ASP A 101 41.11 1.09 2.49
CA ASP A 101 42.02 0.24 3.26
C ASP A 101 41.26 -0.85 4.04
N LEU A 102 40.09 -0.50 4.61
CA LEU A 102 39.21 -1.46 5.26
C LEU A 102 38.60 -2.43 4.26
N GLU A 103 38.26 -1.96 3.06
CA GLU A 103 37.73 -2.81 1.99
C GLU A 103 38.76 -3.87 1.59
N ARG A 104 40.02 -3.47 1.32
CA ARG A 104 41.11 -4.40 1.05
C ARG A 104 41.36 -5.39 2.18
N ALA A 105 41.30 -4.93 3.44
CA ALA A 105 41.43 -5.82 4.59
C ALA A 105 40.25 -6.79 4.67
N SER A 106 39.04 -6.39 4.28
CA SER A 106 37.85 -7.23 4.28
C SER A 106 37.93 -8.35 3.24
N GLU A 107 38.72 -8.20 2.17
CA GLU A 107 38.90 -9.22 1.14
C GLU A 107 39.49 -10.53 1.70
N SER A 108 40.31 -10.45 2.76
CA SER A 108 40.87 -11.60 3.44
C SER A 108 39.94 -12.26 4.46
N MET A 109 38.79 -11.62 4.76
CA MET A 109 37.82 -12.15 5.73
C MET A 109 36.95 -13.26 5.10
N PRO A 110 36.60 -14.30 5.87
CA PRO A 110 35.73 -15.37 5.41
C PRO A 110 34.26 -14.93 5.24
N THR A 111 33.96 -13.69 5.63
CA THR A 111 32.61 -13.10 5.58
C THR A 111 32.61 -11.82 4.74
N ARG A 112 31.47 -11.52 4.13
CA ARG A 112 31.23 -10.26 3.39
C ARG A 112 29.79 -9.80 3.55
N LEU A 113 29.56 -8.55 3.26
CA LEU A 113 28.21 -8.00 3.22
C LEU A 113 27.51 -8.38 1.91
N TYR A 114 26.24 -8.72 2.04
CA TYR A 114 25.33 -8.93 0.91
C TYR A 114 24.14 -7.99 1.07
N ARG A 115 23.73 -7.39 -0.04
CA ARG A 115 22.44 -6.69 -0.12
C ARG A 115 21.43 -7.66 -0.70
N VAL A 116 20.34 -7.83 0.03
CA VAL A 116 19.15 -8.55 -0.41
C VAL A 116 18.10 -7.54 -0.77
N THR A 117 17.63 -7.56 -2.00
CA THR A 117 16.58 -6.66 -2.50
C THR A 117 15.42 -7.49 -3.01
N VAL A 118 14.21 -7.04 -2.74
CA VAL A 118 12.99 -7.62 -3.30
C VAL A 118 12.17 -6.50 -3.91
N ASP A 119 11.91 -6.62 -5.20
CA ASP A 119 11.04 -5.75 -5.98
C ASP A 119 9.73 -6.47 -6.22
N VAL A 120 8.61 -5.82 -5.89
CA VAL A 120 7.27 -6.35 -6.05
C VAL A 120 6.48 -5.44 -6.97
N SER A 121 5.80 -6.00 -7.96
CA SER A 121 4.88 -5.28 -8.85
C SER A 121 3.47 -5.83 -8.66
N PHE A 122 2.49 -4.93 -8.59
CA PHE A 122 1.09 -5.24 -8.33
C PHE A 122 0.16 -4.27 -9.06
N PRO A 123 -1.08 -4.66 -9.35
CA PRO A 123 -2.04 -3.80 -10.03
C PRO A 123 -2.28 -2.51 -9.25
N GLY A 124 -2.30 -1.39 -9.94
CA GLY A 124 -2.67 -0.10 -9.39
C GLY A 124 -4.00 0.40 -9.97
N ASP A 125 -4.49 1.51 -9.40
CA ASP A 125 -5.63 2.21 -9.94
C ASP A 125 -5.32 2.67 -11.37
N ASN A 126 -6.30 2.70 -12.23
CA ASN A 126 -6.19 3.13 -13.64
C ASN A 126 -5.39 2.18 -14.56
N GLY A 127 -5.26 0.91 -14.22
CA GLY A 127 -4.61 -0.10 -15.07
C GLY A 127 -3.09 0.09 -15.23
N LYS A 128 -2.46 0.84 -14.35
CA LYS A 128 -1.00 0.95 -14.27
C LYS A 128 -0.48 0.15 -13.09
N ASP A 129 0.55 -0.65 -13.31
CA ASP A 129 1.20 -1.36 -12.23
C ASP A 129 1.93 -0.39 -11.29
N ARG A 130 1.85 -0.70 -10.02
CA ARG A 130 2.64 -0.06 -8.95
C ARG A 130 3.76 -0.99 -8.55
N SER A 131 4.85 -0.42 -8.06
CA SER A 131 6.00 -1.17 -7.56
C SER A 131 6.36 -0.77 -6.15
N LEU A 132 6.86 -1.75 -5.39
CA LEU A 132 7.40 -1.61 -4.06
C LEU A 132 8.75 -2.33 -4.02
N SER A 133 9.78 -1.67 -3.48
CA SER A 133 11.10 -2.27 -3.28
C SER A 133 11.46 -2.29 -1.80
N LEU A 134 11.89 -3.44 -1.29
CA LEU A 134 12.46 -3.60 0.03
C LEU A 134 13.88 -4.09 -0.08
N SER A 135 14.77 -3.60 0.78
CA SER A 135 16.14 -4.10 0.83
C SER A 135 16.66 -4.19 2.27
N THR A 136 17.56 -5.13 2.49
CA THR A 136 18.32 -5.28 3.74
C THR A 136 19.76 -5.64 3.42
N VAL A 137 20.66 -5.41 4.40
CA VAL A 137 22.05 -5.83 4.31
C VAL A 137 22.32 -6.90 5.36
N LYS A 138 22.94 -7.97 4.95
CA LYS A 138 23.29 -9.12 5.80
C LYS A 138 24.76 -9.47 5.65
N LEU A 139 25.35 -9.96 6.75
CA LEU A 139 26.66 -10.57 6.73
C LEU A 139 26.50 -12.05 6.35
N GLY A 140 27.21 -12.48 5.35
CA GLY A 140 27.22 -13.87 4.89
C GLY A 140 28.64 -14.39 4.69
N GLN A 141 28.78 -15.71 4.58
CA GLN A 141 30.07 -16.32 4.25
C GLN A 141 30.48 -15.97 2.83
N ARG A 142 31.74 -15.61 2.64
CA ARG A 142 32.32 -15.44 1.30
C ARG A 142 32.40 -16.83 0.66
N ASN A 143 31.79 -16.98 -0.50
CA ASN A 143 31.97 -18.23 -1.25
C ASN A 143 33.45 -18.33 -1.61
N ALA A 144 34.07 -19.44 -1.26
CA ALA A 144 35.38 -19.79 -1.82
C ALA A 144 35.23 -19.97 -3.33
N PRO A 145 36.18 -19.54 -4.14
CA PRO A 145 36.19 -19.73 -5.58
C PRO A 145 36.08 -21.19 -5.99
#